data_a57b84cbfaec083300769cb2aabb382c
#
_entry.id   a57b84cbfaec083300769cb2aabb382c
#
_cell.length_a   1.000
_cell.length_b   1.000
_cell.length_c   1.000
_cell.angle_alpha   90.00
_cell.angle_beta   90.00
_cell.angle_gamma   90.00
#
_symmetry.space_group_name_H-M   'P 1'
#
loop_
_entity.id
_entity.type
_entity.pdbx_description
1 polymer ?
#
loop_
_entity_poly.entity_id
_entity_poly.type
_entity_poly.pdbx_seq_one_letter_code
_entity_poly.pdbx_strand_id
1 'polypeptide(L)'
;MSIPTVLEKILARKAEEVAARRAVVSLAELEQQARSADPVRGFAEALISQAKRKQPAVIAEIKKASPSKGVLREQFVPAEIAESYQAGGATCLSVLTDIDFFQGADRYLQEARGACSLPVIRKDFMIDPYQIVEARALGADCVLLIVSALEDAQMAELAATAKAFDLDVLVEVHDGDELERALKTLDTPLVGINNRNLHTFELSLETTLDLLPRIPRDRLVVTESGILNRADVELMEISEVFAFLVGEAFMRADNPGAELERLFFPERKRVIAAPDVD
;
A
#
# COMPACT_ATOMS: atom_id res chain seq x y z
N MET A 1 -3.47 -22.40 9.03
CA MET A 1 -4.85 -21.87 8.97
C MET A 1 -5.39 -22.01 7.56
N SER A 2 -6.71 -22.18 7.35
CA SER A 2 -7.26 -22.21 5.99
C SER A 2 -7.24 -20.80 5.39
N ILE A 3 -6.86 -20.68 4.13
CA ILE A 3 -6.91 -19.42 3.38
C ILE A 3 -8.37 -18.96 3.29
N PRO A 4 -8.69 -17.65 3.45
CA PRO A 4 -10.03 -17.12 3.27
C PRO A 4 -10.58 -17.43 1.87
N THR A 5 -11.82 -17.87 1.76
CA THR A 5 -12.44 -18.28 0.49
C THR A 5 -12.40 -17.19 -0.60
N VAL A 6 -12.45 -15.91 -0.20
CA VAL A 6 -12.32 -14.78 -1.14
C VAL A 6 -10.89 -14.68 -1.66
N LEU A 7 -9.89 -14.85 -0.78
CA LEU A 7 -8.47 -14.82 -1.17
C LEU A 7 -8.14 -15.99 -2.09
N GLU A 8 -8.64 -17.20 -1.83
CA GLU A 8 -8.45 -18.36 -2.72
C GLU A 8 -8.93 -18.06 -4.15
N LYS A 9 -10.12 -17.47 -4.28
CA LYS A 9 -10.67 -17.09 -5.60
C LYS A 9 -9.81 -16.04 -6.29
N ILE A 10 -9.31 -15.05 -5.54
CA ILE A 10 -8.43 -14.01 -6.07
C ILE A 10 -7.13 -14.63 -6.59
N LEU A 11 -6.50 -15.51 -5.80
CA LEU A 11 -5.24 -16.16 -6.18
C LEU A 11 -5.39 -17.06 -7.40
N ALA A 12 -6.47 -17.84 -7.48
CA ALA A 12 -6.78 -18.65 -8.66
C ALA A 12 -6.93 -17.79 -9.92
N ARG A 13 -7.68 -16.68 -9.82
CA ARG A 13 -7.84 -15.75 -10.92
C ARG A 13 -6.51 -15.07 -11.31
N LYS A 14 -5.71 -14.72 -10.33
CA LYS A 14 -4.40 -14.10 -10.55
C LYS A 14 -3.44 -15.03 -11.30
N ALA A 15 -3.47 -16.33 -11.03
CA ALA A 15 -2.69 -17.31 -11.78
C ALA A 15 -3.08 -17.34 -13.28
N GLU A 16 -4.38 -17.25 -13.59
CA GLU A 16 -4.87 -17.15 -14.97
C GLU A 16 -4.41 -15.85 -15.65
N GLU A 17 -4.49 -14.71 -14.95
CA GLU A 17 -4.03 -13.42 -15.46
C GLU A 17 -2.53 -13.43 -15.78
N VAL A 18 -1.71 -13.93 -14.87
CA VAL A 18 -0.26 -14.03 -15.09
C VAL A 18 0.06 -14.88 -16.30
N ALA A 19 -0.61 -16.04 -16.44
CA ALA A 19 -0.44 -16.92 -17.61
C ALA A 19 -0.82 -16.21 -18.92
N ALA A 20 -1.94 -15.48 -18.93
CA ALA A 20 -2.40 -14.74 -20.10
C ALA A 20 -1.43 -13.59 -20.45
N ARG A 21 -0.99 -12.81 -19.48
CA ARG A 21 -0.03 -11.70 -19.68
C ARG A 21 1.32 -12.20 -20.21
N ARG A 22 1.82 -13.29 -19.64
CA ARG A 22 3.08 -13.94 -20.07
C ARG A 22 3.03 -14.45 -21.50
N ALA A 23 1.86 -14.83 -21.99
CA ALA A 23 1.67 -15.22 -23.39
C ALA A 23 1.71 -14.04 -24.38
N VAL A 24 1.45 -12.82 -23.91
CA VAL A 24 1.45 -11.58 -24.70
C VAL A 24 2.81 -10.88 -24.66
N VAL A 25 3.41 -10.77 -23.47
CA VAL A 25 4.72 -10.13 -23.26
C VAL A 25 5.63 -11.15 -22.58
N SER A 26 6.73 -11.50 -23.20
CA SER A 26 7.71 -12.41 -22.61
C SER A 26 8.41 -11.77 -21.39
N LEU A 27 8.92 -12.59 -20.47
CA LEU A 27 9.67 -12.10 -19.32
C LEU A 27 10.88 -11.26 -19.75
N ALA A 28 11.59 -11.67 -20.81
CA ALA A 28 12.76 -10.95 -21.32
C ALA A 28 12.40 -9.54 -21.84
N GLU A 29 11.29 -9.41 -22.55
CA GLU A 29 10.79 -8.09 -23.00
C GLU A 29 10.37 -7.23 -21.80
N LEU A 30 9.72 -7.84 -20.81
CA LEU A 30 9.28 -7.13 -19.60
C LEU A 30 10.48 -6.67 -18.77
N GLU A 31 11.54 -7.48 -18.64
CA GLU A 31 12.80 -7.08 -18.00
C GLU A 31 13.46 -5.90 -18.69
N GLN A 32 13.44 -5.88 -20.02
CA GLN A 32 13.96 -4.74 -20.79
C GLN A 32 13.15 -3.47 -20.51
N GLN A 33 11.82 -3.55 -20.48
CA GLN A 33 10.95 -2.43 -20.11
C GLN A 33 11.22 -1.96 -18.69
N ALA A 34 11.33 -2.88 -17.73
CA ALA A 34 11.62 -2.57 -16.33
C ALA A 34 12.97 -1.85 -16.14
N ARG A 35 14.01 -2.26 -16.87
CA ARG A 35 15.34 -1.60 -16.85
C ARG A 35 15.33 -0.22 -17.52
N SER A 36 14.39 0.04 -18.43
CA SER A 36 14.23 1.31 -19.13
C SER A 36 13.25 2.27 -18.44
N ALA A 37 12.56 1.80 -17.42
CA ALA A 37 11.62 2.62 -16.67
C ALA A 37 12.33 3.71 -15.85
N ASP A 38 11.61 4.81 -15.56
CA ASP A 38 12.14 5.91 -14.72
C ASP A 38 12.71 5.38 -13.40
N PRO A 39 13.72 6.02 -12.83
CA PRO A 39 14.27 5.63 -11.54
C PRO A 39 13.21 5.51 -10.44
N VAL A 40 13.41 4.59 -9.51
CA VAL A 40 12.54 4.46 -8.31
C VAL A 40 12.67 5.71 -7.44
N ARG A 41 11.59 6.03 -6.73
CA ARG A 41 11.47 7.25 -5.92
C ARG A 41 11.74 7.03 -4.42
N GLY A 42 12.21 5.84 -4.02
CA GLY A 42 12.57 5.55 -2.62
C GLY A 42 11.36 5.49 -1.69
N PHE A 43 10.47 4.52 -1.88
CA PHE A 43 9.22 4.36 -1.13
C PHE A 43 9.46 4.15 0.36
N ALA A 44 10.34 3.20 0.72
CA ALA A 44 10.65 2.92 2.12
C ALA A 44 11.39 4.09 2.79
N GLU A 45 12.33 4.72 2.09
CA GLU A 45 13.08 5.86 2.61
C GLU A 45 12.18 7.06 2.95
N ALA A 46 11.21 7.36 2.08
CA ALA A 46 10.24 8.43 2.30
C ALA A 46 9.43 8.19 3.59
N LEU A 47 8.90 6.98 3.79
CA LEU A 47 8.14 6.61 4.99
C LEU A 47 9.00 6.65 6.26
N ILE A 48 10.18 6.02 6.22
CA ILE A 48 11.10 5.95 7.36
C ILE A 48 11.56 7.36 7.77
N SER A 49 11.84 8.23 6.81
CA SER A 49 12.23 9.61 7.08
C SER A 49 11.18 10.40 7.84
N GLN A 50 9.90 10.27 7.45
CA GLN A 50 8.79 10.92 8.15
C GLN A 50 8.56 10.33 9.55
N ALA A 51 8.49 9.01 9.66
CA ALA A 51 8.25 8.32 10.92
C ALA A 51 9.34 8.60 11.98
N LYS A 52 10.62 8.68 11.57
CA LYS A 52 11.73 9.06 12.45
C LYS A 52 11.59 10.46 13.05
N ARG A 53 10.87 11.36 12.39
CA ARG A 53 10.55 12.69 12.90
C ARG A 53 9.30 12.70 13.78
N LYS A 54 8.72 11.53 14.04
CA LYS A 54 7.42 11.38 14.71
C LYS A 54 6.30 12.18 14.01
N GLN A 55 6.37 12.21 12.66
CA GLN A 55 5.36 12.81 11.80
C GLN A 55 4.59 11.70 11.08
N PRO A 56 3.28 11.85 10.85
CA PRO A 56 2.52 10.87 10.08
C PRO A 56 3.11 10.65 8.69
N ALA A 57 3.43 9.40 8.37
CA ALA A 57 3.87 8.92 7.08
C ALA A 57 2.70 8.20 6.40
N VAL A 58 1.96 8.91 5.56
CA VAL A 58 0.69 8.42 5.00
C VAL A 58 0.90 7.84 3.61
N ILE A 59 0.59 6.54 3.46
CA ILE A 59 0.38 5.89 2.17
C ILE A 59 -1.09 6.07 1.82
N ALA A 60 -1.37 6.98 0.88
CA ALA A 60 -2.73 7.29 0.47
C ALA A 60 -3.18 6.37 -0.66
N GLU A 61 -4.25 5.58 -0.42
CA GLU A 61 -4.68 4.54 -1.35
C GLU A 61 -5.69 5.05 -2.37
N ILE A 62 -5.40 4.83 -3.65
CA ILE A 62 -6.26 5.08 -4.81
C ILE A 62 -6.97 3.78 -5.15
N LYS A 63 -8.24 3.67 -4.72
CA LYS A 63 -9.05 2.46 -4.82
C LYS A 63 -10.47 2.78 -5.25
N LYS A 64 -10.87 2.25 -6.42
CA LYS A 64 -12.22 2.47 -6.97
C LYS A 64 -13.29 1.66 -6.24
N ALA A 65 -13.00 0.41 -5.98
CA ALA A 65 -13.93 -0.55 -5.37
C ALA A 65 -13.22 -1.57 -4.48
N SER A 66 -13.97 -2.29 -3.67
CA SER A 66 -13.47 -3.46 -2.93
C SER A 66 -14.55 -4.53 -2.79
N PRO A 67 -14.19 -5.83 -2.60
CA PRO A 67 -15.15 -6.92 -2.43
C PRO A 67 -16.11 -6.70 -1.25
N SER A 68 -15.64 -6.10 -0.17
CA SER A 68 -16.42 -5.91 1.06
C SER A 68 -17.34 -4.68 1.05
N LYS A 69 -17.08 -3.68 0.19
CA LYS A 69 -17.76 -2.37 0.21
C LYS A 69 -18.34 -1.94 -1.12
N GLY A 70 -18.10 -2.69 -2.20
CA GLY A 70 -18.47 -2.30 -3.56
C GLY A 70 -17.72 -1.06 -4.05
N VAL A 71 -18.35 -0.27 -4.92
CA VAL A 71 -17.76 0.97 -5.44
C VAL A 71 -17.67 2.02 -4.35
N LEU A 72 -16.46 2.54 -4.11
CA LEU A 72 -16.17 3.59 -3.12
C LEU A 72 -16.24 4.99 -3.74
N ARG A 73 -15.85 5.11 -5.02
CA ARG A 73 -15.82 6.38 -5.75
C ARG A 73 -16.20 6.16 -7.20
N GLU A 74 -17.31 6.76 -7.63
CA GLU A 74 -17.80 6.65 -9.02
C GLU A 74 -16.99 7.53 -9.97
N GLN A 75 -16.81 8.82 -9.62
CA GLN A 75 -15.94 9.75 -10.34
C GLN A 75 -14.49 9.46 -9.95
N PHE A 76 -13.87 8.55 -10.69
CA PHE A 76 -12.55 8.02 -10.37
C PHE A 76 -11.52 8.41 -11.44
N VAL A 77 -10.73 9.43 -11.13
CA VAL A 77 -9.65 9.96 -11.98
C VAL A 77 -8.34 9.85 -11.19
N PRO A 78 -7.52 8.80 -11.40
CA PRO A 78 -6.32 8.55 -10.60
C PRO A 78 -5.33 9.71 -10.56
N ALA A 79 -5.15 10.44 -11.66
CA ALA A 79 -4.28 11.60 -11.73
C ALA A 79 -4.72 12.71 -10.77
N GLU A 80 -5.99 13.11 -10.81
CA GLU A 80 -6.54 14.16 -9.94
C GLU A 80 -6.51 13.75 -8.46
N ILE A 81 -6.77 12.47 -8.19
CA ILE A 81 -6.69 11.92 -6.82
C ILE A 81 -5.25 11.98 -6.31
N ALA A 82 -4.26 11.62 -7.15
CA ALA A 82 -2.85 11.66 -6.80
C ALA A 82 -2.36 13.09 -6.50
N GLU A 83 -2.74 14.06 -7.32
CA GLU A 83 -2.46 15.49 -7.10
C GLU A 83 -3.10 15.98 -5.79
N SER A 84 -4.35 15.62 -5.55
CA SER A 84 -5.07 15.95 -4.31
C SER A 84 -4.38 15.36 -3.08
N TYR A 85 -3.94 14.10 -3.15
CA TYR A 85 -3.18 13.46 -2.07
C TYR A 85 -1.83 14.11 -1.82
N GLN A 86 -1.08 14.46 -2.88
CA GLN A 86 0.18 15.17 -2.72
C GLN A 86 -0.03 16.53 -2.04
N ALA A 87 -1.04 17.29 -2.46
CA ALA A 87 -1.39 18.57 -1.83
C ALA A 87 -1.83 18.40 -0.37
N GLY A 88 -2.57 17.33 -0.05
CA GLY A 88 -3.01 16.99 1.31
C GLY A 88 -1.89 16.51 2.23
N GLY A 89 -0.69 16.21 1.70
CA GLY A 89 0.49 15.83 2.48
C GLY A 89 0.72 14.33 2.56
N ALA A 90 0.21 13.53 1.63
CA ALA A 90 0.60 12.13 1.50
C ALA A 90 2.12 11.99 1.36
N THR A 91 2.67 10.93 1.92
CA THR A 91 4.10 10.57 1.79
C THR A 91 4.31 9.67 0.58
N CYS A 92 3.42 8.71 0.36
CA CYS A 92 3.43 7.75 -0.73
C CYS A 92 2.01 7.50 -1.23
N LEU A 93 1.89 6.88 -2.40
CA LEU A 93 0.63 6.41 -2.96
C LEU A 93 0.55 4.88 -2.95
N SER A 94 -0.64 4.33 -2.75
CA SER A 94 -0.98 2.93 -3.01
C SER A 94 -2.02 2.89 -4.13
N VAL A 95 -1.76 2.15 -5.20
CA VAL A 95 -2.69 2.09 -6.34
C VAL A 95 -3.11 0.66 -6.60
N LEU A 96 -4.43 0.40 -6.50
CA LEU A 96 -5.03 -0.89 -6.81
C LEU A 96 -4.96 -1.18 -8.31
N THR A 97 -4.31 -2.29 -8.68
CA THR A 97 -4.23 -2.75 -10.06
C THR A 97 -5.04 -4.01 -10.34
N ASP A 98 -5.52 -4.71 -9.30
CA ASP A 98 -6.43 -5.85 -9.45
C ASP A 98 -7.74 -5.45 -10.14
N ILE A 99 -8.05 -6.13 -11.27
CA ILE A 99 -9.15 -5.74 -12.16
C ILE A 99 -10.48 -6.28 -11.66
N ASP A 100 -10.55 -7.58 -11.40
CA ASP A 100 -11.82 -8.28 -11.22
C ASP A 100 -12.47 -8.04 -9.85
N PHE A 101 -11.66 -7.88 -8.80
CA PHE A 101 -12.16 -7.75 -7.44
C PHE A 101 -12.14 -6.31 -6.91
N PHE A 102 -11.26 -5.45 -7.46
CA PHE A 102 -11.10 -4.07 -7.00
C PHE A 102 -11.38 -3.02 -8.07
N GLN A 103 -11.77 -3.43 -9.29
CA GLN A 103 -11.94 -2.56 -10.46
C GLN A 103 -10.70 -1.67 -10.71
N GLY A 104 -9.52 -2.23 -10.43
CA GLY A 104 -8.22 -1.60 -10.67
C GLY A 104 -7.80 -1.68 -12.14
N ALA A 105 -6.65 -1.10 -12.44
CA ALA A 105 -6.00 -1.23 -13.73
C ALA A 105 -4.54 -0.78 -13.65
N ASP A 106 -3.66 -1.37 -14.45
CA ASP A 106 -2.24 -0.97 -14.53
C ASP A 106 -2.08 0.51 -14.92
N ARG A 107 -2.91 1.00 -15.83
CA ARG A 107 -2.92 2.41 -16.24
C ARG A 107 -3.18 3.38 -15.09
N TYR A 108 -3.93 2.98 -14.05
CA TYR A 108 -4.20 3.84 -12.90
C TYR A 108 -2.93 4.14 -12.10
N LEU A 109 -2.02 3.16 -12.00
CA LEU A 109 -0.71 3.37 -11.41
C LEU A 109 0.12 4.36 -12.22
N GLN A 110 0.15 4.20 -13.54
CA GLN A 110 0.88 5.08 -14.46
C GLN A 110 0.31 6.52 -14.45
N GLU A 111 -1.03 6.66 -14.48
CA GLU A 111 -1.72 7.95 -14.39
C GLU A 111 -1.39 8.66 -13.06
N ALA A 112 -1.49 7.95 -11.93
CA ALA A 112 -1.20 8.51 -10.62
C ALA A 112 0.28 8.91 -10.47
N ARG A 113 1.21 8.03 -10.92
CA ARG A 113 2.64 8.32 -10.89
C ARG A 113 3.02 9.52 -11.76
N GLY A 114 2.40 9.64 -12.95
CA GLY A 114 2.65 10.74 -13.88
C GLY A 114 2.17 12.10 -13.39
N ALA A 115 1.15 12.12 -12.53
CA ALA A 115 0.53 13.34 -12.02
C ALA A 115 1.23 13.94 -10.80
N CYS A 116 2.10 13.20 -10.11
CA CYS A 116 2.77 13.68 -8.90
C CYS A 116 4.19 13.15 -8.75
N SER A 117 4.91 13.63 -7.73
CA SER A 117 6.29 13.19 -7.42
C SER A 117 6.36 12.10 -6.35
N LEU A 118 5.22 11.68 -5.78
CA LEU A 118 5.20 10.72 -4.68
C LEU A 118 5.63 9.32 -5.15
N PRO A 119 6.33 8.54 -4.29
CA PRO A 119 6.57 7.12 -4.53
C PRO A 119 5.27 6.33 -4.55
N VAL A 120 5.21 5.26 -5.37
CA VAL A 120 3.98 4.50 -5.59
C VAL A 120 4.20 3.01 -5.34
N ILE A 121 3.35 2.39 -4.51
CA ILE A 121 3.25 0.94 -4.39
C ILE A 121 2.19 0.38 -5.34
N ARG A 122 2.52 -0.70 -6.08
CA ARG A 122 1.53 -1.52 -6.77
C ARG A 122 0.79 -2.38 -5.77
N LYS A 123 -0.45 -2.06 -5.49
CA LYS A 123 -1.32 -2.82 -4.59
C LYS A 123 -2.06 -3.89 -5.41
N ASP A 124 -1.53 -5.10 -5.39
CA ASP A 124 -2.04 -6.27 -6.12
C ASP A 124 -1.67 -7.55 -5.36
N PHE A 125 -2.15 -8.71 -5.81
CA PHE A 125 -1.83 -10.02 -5.25
C PHE A 125 -0.66 -10.63 -6.02
N MET A 126 0.55 -10.46 -5.47
CA MET A 126 1.78 -10.95 -6.10
C MET A 126 1.99 -12.43 -5.79
N ILE A 127 2.00 -13.27 -6.82
CA ILE A 127 2.19 -14.72 -6.71
C ILE A 127 3.31 -15.26 -7.61
N ASP A 128 3.84 -14.43 -8.50
CA ASP A 128 4.81 -14.84 -9.52
C ASP A 128 5.85 -13.72 -9.75
N PRO A 129 7.15 -14.03 -9.91
CA PRO A 129 8.20 -13.05 -10.23
C PRO A 129 7.90 -12.19 -11.45
N TYR A 130 7.13 -12.69 -12.41
CA TYR A 130 6.67 -11.93 -13.57
C TYR A 130 5.95 -10.64 -13.17
N GLN A 131 5.07 -10.71 -12.15
CA GLN A 131 4.31 -9.54 -11.66
C GLN A 131 5.23 -8.50 -10.98
N ILE A 132 6.32 -8.93 -10.37
CA ILE A 132 7.30 -8.05 -9.75
C ILE A 132 8.03 -7.24 -10.84
N VAL A 133 8.49 -7.92 -11.90
CA VAL A 133 9.13 -7.27 -13.05
C VAL A 133 8.14 -6.33 -13.75
N GLU A 134 6.89 -6.76 -13.92
CA GLU A 134 5.80 -5.95 -14.47
C GLU A 134 5.53 -4.70 -13.62
N ALA A 135 5.51 -4.81 -12.29
CA ALA A 135 5.34 -3.66 -11.41
C ALA A 135 6.43 -2.62 -11.66
N ARG A 136 7.69 -3.04 -11.82
CA ARG A 136 8.79 -2.14 -12.14
C ARG A 136 8.63 -1.51 -13.52
N ALA A 137 8.23 -2.29 -14.52
CA ALA A 137 7.99 -1.79 -15.88
C ALA A 137 6.85 -0.76 -15.93
N LEU A 138 5.82 -0.90 -15.09
CA LEU A 138 4.74 0.05 -14.93
C LEU A 138 5.16 1.32 -14.16
N GLY A 139 6.34 1.32 -13.54
CA GLY A 139 6.88 2.44 -12.79
C GLY A 139 6.57 2.39 -11.28
N ALA A 140 6.21 1.24 -10.71
CA ALA A 140 6.11 1.11 -9.27
C ALA A 140 7.48 1.32 -8.60
N ASP A 141 7.44 1.78 -7.35
CA ASP A 141 8.59 1.95 -6.47
C ASP A 141 8.62 0.89 -5.37
N CYS A 142 7.46 0.26 -5.12
CA CYS A 142 7.26 -0.76 -4.11
C CYS A 142 6.22 -1.78 -4.57
N VAL A 143 6.30 -2.99 -4.04
CA VAL A 143 5.31 -4.06 -4.23
C VAL A 143 4.80 -4.59 -2.88
N LEU A 144 3.60 -5.17 -2.88
CA LEU A 144 2.99 -5.80 -1.73
C LEU A 144 3.24 -7.31 -1.75
N LEU A 145 3.70 -7.87 -0.62
CA LEU A 145 3.71 -9.31 -0.40
C LEU A 145 2.79 -9.65 0.78
N ILE A 146 1.74 -10.44 0.52
CA ILE A 146 0.74 -10.84 1.52
C ILE A 146 1.10 -12.23 2.02
N VAL A 147 1.44 -12.35 3.31
CA VAL A 147 1.96 -13.60 3.89
C VAL A 147 0.95 -14.73 3.83
N SER A 148 -0.34 -14.45 4.06
CA SER A 148 -1.43 -15.45 3.94
C SER A 148 -1.62 -15.99 2.52
N ALA A 149 -1.12 -15.29 1.50
CA ALA A 149 -1.24 -15.68 0.11
C ALA A 149 -0.04 -16.49 -0.41
N LEU A 150 1.05 -16.60 0.36
CA LEU A 150 2.33 -17.09 -0.14
C LEU A 150 2.96 -18.13 0.79
N GLU A 151 3.64 -19.10 0.19
CA GLU A 151 4.57 -19.97 0.90
C GLU A 151 5.90 -19.25 1.15
N ASP A 152 6.67 -19.67 2.17
CA ASP A 152 7.92 -18.99 2.58
C ASP A 152 8.95 -18.92 1.43
N ALA A 153 9.12 -20.01 0.69
CA ALA A 153 10.03 -20.04 -0.45
C ALA A 153 9.61 -19.07 -1.56
N GLN A 154 8.31 -18.96 -1.82
CA GLN A 154 7.74 -18.03 -2.81
C GLN A 154 7.91 -16.59 -2.35
N MET A 155 7.67 -16.28 -1.07
CA MET A 155 7.94 -14.93 -0.52
C MET A 155 9.40 -14.54 -0.71
N ALA A 156 10.33 -15.45 -0.41
CA ALA A 156 11.76 -15.20 -0.57
C ALA A 156 12.14 -14.93 -2.03
N GLU A 157 11.59 -15.70 -2.98
CA GLU A 157 11.81 -15.51 -4.41
C GLU A 157 11.29 -14.16 -4.91
N LEU A 158 10.05 -13.80 -4.52
CA LEU A 158 9.44 -12.53 -4.90
C LEU A 158 10.22 -11.34 -4.34
N ALA A 159 10.64 -11.41 -3.09
CA ALA A 159 11.45 -10.35 -2.46
C ALA A 159 12.84 -10.23 -3.09
N ALA A 160 13.48 -11.36 -3.45
CA ALA A 160 14.76 -11.34 -4.16
C ALA A 160 14.60 -10.73 -5.56
N THR A 161 13.51 -11.02 -6.26
CA THR A 161 13.19 -10.42 -7.55
C THR A 161 12.94 -8.91 -7.40
N ALA A 162 12.19 -8.47 -6.39
CA ALA A 162 11.95 -7.05 -6.11
C ALA A 162 13.28 -6.32 -5.89
N LYS A 163 14.16 -6.86 -5.08
CA LYS A 163 15.50 -6.31 -4.83
C LYS A 163 16.35 -6.21 -6.11
N ALA A 164 16.26 -7.19 -7.02
CA ALA A 164 17.00 -7.19 -8.28
C ALA A 164 16.55 -6.08 -9.25
N PHE A 165 15.36 -5.53 -9.04
CA PHE A 165 14.78 -4.42 -9.81
C PHE A 165 14.62 -3.13 -8.99
N ASP A 166 15.34 -2.99 -7.88
CA ASP A 166 15.35 -1.81 -6.98
C ASP A 166 13.97 -1.45 -6.41
N LEU A 167 13.05 -2.42 -6.33
CA LEU A 167 11.74 -2.23 -5.71
C LEU A 167 11.81 -2.46 -4.20
N ASP A 168 11.19 -1.57 -3.44
CA ASP A 168 10.88 -1.81 -2.04
C ASP A 168 9.77 -2.87 -1.88
N VAL A 169 9.71 -3.50 -0.73
CA VAL A 169 8.69 -4.48 -0.38
C VAL A 169 7.97 -4.06 0.90
N LEU A 170 6.64 -3.97 0.83
CA LEU A 170 5.76 -3.93 1.98
C LEU A 170 5.23 -5.35 2.22
N VAL A 171 5.61 -5.97 3.34
CA VAL A 171 5.07 -7.29 3.71
C VAL A 171 3.85 -7.12 4.60
N GLU A 172 2.70 -7.67 4.16
CA GLU A 172 1.42 -7.56 4.88
C GLU A 172 1.16 -8.82 5.71
N VAL A 173 0.86 -8.61 7.00
CA VAL A 173 0.53 -9.66 7.97
C VAL A 173 -0.79 -9.35 8.67
N HIS A 174 -1.50 -10.40 9.15
CA HIS A 174 -2.80 -10.31 9.83
C HIS A 174 -2.75 -10.83 11.27
N ASP A 175 -1.75 -11.63 11.61
CA ASP A 175 -1.59 -12.23 12.92
C ASP A 175 -0.14 -12.53 13.28
N GLY A 176 0.06 -13.13 14.46
CA GLY A 176 1.38 -13.41 14.99
C GLY A 176 2.12 -14.53 14.29
N ASP A 177 1.44 -15.50 13.70
CA ASP A 177 2.06 -16.60 12.96
C ASP A 177 2.56 -16.10 11.60
N GLU A 178 1.77 -15.27 10.92
CA GLU A 178 2.17 -14.59 9.69
C GLU A 178 3.35 -13.64 9.93
N LEU A 179 3.33 -12.88 11.04
CA LEU A 179 4.43 -12.01 11.42
C LEU A 179 5.74 -12.81 11.63
N GLU A 180 5.68 -13.93 12.33
CA GLU A 180 6.86 -14.79 12.56
C GLU A 180 7.43 -15.33 11.24
N ARG A 181 6.56 -15.80 10.33
CA ARG A 181 6.96 -16.23 8.98
C ARG A 181 7.63 -15.11 8.20
N ALA A 182 7.04 -13.90 8.20
CA ALA A 182 7.58 -12.74 7.52
C ALA A 182 8.97 -12.37 8.04
N LEU A 183 9.13 -12.22 9.36
CA LEU A 183 10.40 -11.83 9.99
C LEU A 183 11.51 -12.88 9.80
N LYS A 184 11.16 -14.17 9.72
CA LYS A 184 12.12 -15.24 9.47
C LYS A 184 12.58 -15.29 8.01
N THR A 185 11.69 -14.97 7.08
CA THR A 185 11.89 -15.18 5.64
C THR A 185 12.41 -13.95 4.93
N LEU A 186 12.02 -12.74 5.37
CA LEU A 186 12.24 -11.49 4.66
C LEU A 186 13.09 -10.50 5.45
N ASP A 187 14.01 -9.87 4.73
CA ASP A 187 14.79 -8.72 5.24
C ASP A 187 14.28 -7.42 4.61
N THR A 188 12.99 -7.10 4.82
CA THR A 188 12.37 -5.85 4.38
C THR A 188 12.22 -4.88 5.55
N PRO A 189 12.47 -3.57 5.36
CA PRO A 189 12.30 -2.59 6.43
C PRO A 189 10.84 -2.28 6.77
N LEU A 190 9.89 -2.65 5.90
CA LEU A 190 8.47 -2.30 6.05
C LEU A 190 7.65 -3.53 6.41
N VAL A 191 6.89 -3.44 7.51
CA VAL A 191 5.92 -4.45 7.94
C VAL A 191 4.54 -3.82 8.02
N GLY A 192 3.65 -4.23 7.14
CA GLY A 192 2.24 -3.85 7.14
C GLY A 192 1.43 -4.76 8.06
N ILE A 193 0.64 -4.18 8.95
CA ILE A 193 -0.33 -4.91 9.78
C ILE A 193 -1.71 -4.54 9.30
N ASN A 194 -2.40 -5.51 8.70
CA ASN A 194 -3.76 -5.29 8.23
C ASN A 194 -4.76 -5.59 9.35
N ASN A 195 -5.41 -4.54 9.84
CA ASN A 195 -6.42 -4.59 10.91
C ASN A 195 -7.75 -5.17 10.47
N ARG A 196 -7.90 -5.54 9.19
CA ARG A 196 -9.09 -6.20 8.66
C ARG A 196 -8.92 -7.71 8.68
N ASN A 197 -9.75 -8.39 9.43
CA ASN A 197 -9.84 -9.84 9.36
C ASN A 197 -10.35 -10.27 7.98
N LEU A 198 -9.59 -11.07 7.24
CA LEU A 198 -9.94 -11.49 5.87
C LEU A 198 -11.08 -12.53 5.82
N HIS A 199 -11.44 -13.16 6.94
CA HIS A 199 -12.54 -14.11 7.04
C HIS A 199 -13.87 -13.43 7.39
N THR A 200 -13.86 -12.51 8.38
CA THR A 200 -15.08 -11.86 8.92
C THR A 200 -15.29 -10.44 8.39
N PHE A 201 -14.25 -9.83 7.81
CA PHE A 201 -14.16 -8.42 7.41
C PHE A 201 -14.28 -7.43 8.59
N GLU A 202 -14.23 -7.90 9.81
CA GLU A 202 -14.19 -7.06 11.01
C GLU A 202 -12.88 -6.27 11.06
N LEU A 203 -12.95 -5.05 11.61
CA LEU A 203 -11.83 -4.14 11.80
C LEU A 203 -11.51 -3.99 13.28
N SER A 204 -10.23 -4.15 13.64
CA SER A 204 -9.76 -3.89 14.99
C SER A 204 -8.33 -3.36 14.98
N LEU A 205 -8.12 -2.14 15.48
CA LEU A 205 -6.79 -1.55 15.65
C LEU A 205 -5.95 -2.30 16.70
N GLU A 206 -6.59 -3.10 17.56
CA GLU A 206 -5.92 -3.98 18.51
C GLU A 206 -4.97 -4.97 17.79
N THR A 207 -5.29 -5.36 16.55
CA THR A 207 -4.40 -6.22 15.75
C THR A 207 -3.01 -5.60 15.63
N THR A 208 -2.94 -4.29 15.32
CA THR A 208 -1.65 -3.58 15.28
C THR A 208 -1.01 -3.54 16.67
N LEU A 209 -1.75 -3.15 17.69
CA LEU A 209 -1.23 -2.98 19.06
C LEU A 209 -0.69 -4.28 19.65
N ASP A 210 -1.36 -5.39 19.43
CA ASP A 210 -0.97 -6.71 19.92
C ASP A 210 0.32 -7.24 19.27
N LEU A 211 0.56 -6.87 18.01
CA LEU A 211 1.72 -7.33 17.25
C LEU A 211 2.97 -6.45 17.48
N LEU A 212 2.80 -5.17 17.83
CA LEU A 212 3.92 -4.22 18.02
C LEU A 212 5.06 -4.75 18.90
N PRO A 213 4.81 -5.40 20.07
CA PRO A 213 5.89 -5.87 20.94
C PRO A 213 6.77 -6.97 20.32
N ARG A 214 6.30 -7.61 19.23
CA ARG A 214 6.99 -8.71 18.53
C ARG A 214 7.82 -8.23 17.35
N ILE A 215 7.70 -6.96 16.95
CA ILE A 215 8.36 -6.42 15.76
C ILE A 215 9.71 -5.79 16.16
N PRO A 216 10.82 -6.17 15.49
CA PRO A 216 12.13 -5.59 15.72
C PRO A 216 12.14 -4.07 15.45
N ARG A 217 12.94 -3.32 16.25
CA ARG A 217 12.99 -1.85 16.17
C ARG A 217 13.58 -1.28 14.88
N ASP A 218 14.23 -2.10 14.09
CA ASP A 218 14.78 -1.76 12.78
C ASP A 218 13.74 -1.88 11.65
N ARG A 219 12.53 -2.30 11.98
CA ARG A 219 11.38 -2.38 11.06
C ARG A 219 10.43 -1.22 11.31
N LEU A 220 9.93 -0.63 10.23
CA LEU A 220 8.85 0.35 10.28
C LEU A 220 7.50 -0.36 10.17
N VAL A 221 6.67 -0.19 11.19
CA VAL A 221 5.28 -0.69 11.16
C VAL A 221 4.41 0.26 10.37
N VAL A 222 3.67 -0.27 9.40
CA VAL A 222 2.60 0.41 8.67
C VAL A 222 1.27 -0.19 9.12
N THR A 223 0.41 0.58 9.80
CA THR A 223 -0.94 0.13 10.13
C THR A 223 -1.86 0.31 8.93
N GLU A 224 -2.55 -0.77 8.54
CA GLU A 224 -3.43 -0.80 7.37
C GLU A 224 -4.87 -1.08 7.78
N SER A 225 -5.82 -0.42 7.13
CA SER A 225 -7.25 -0.51 7.45
C SER A 225 -7.60 0.02 8.86
N GLY A 226 -8.86 0.42 9.07
CA GLY A 226 -9.37 0.77 10.40
C GLY A 226 -9.14 2.23 10.83
N ILE A 227 -8.35 3.03 10.13
CA ILE A 227 -8.20 4.47 10.40
C ILE A 227 -9.34 5.22 9.73
N LEU A 228 -10.30 5.68 10.51
CA LEU A 228 -11.53 6.34 10.04
C LEU A 228 -11.68 7.77 10.55
N ASN A 229 -11.04 8.10 11.67
CA ASN A 229 -11.16 9.41 12.31
C ASN A 229 -9.84 9.80 13.03
N ARG A 230 -9.77 11.03 13.56
CA ARG A 230 -8.57 11.55 14.21
C ARG A 230 -8.18 10.77 15.47
N ALA A 231 -9.16 10.27 16.22
CA ALA A 231 -8.87 9.49 17.43
C ALA A 231 -8.15 8.16 17.12
N ASP A 232 -8.44 7.55 15.97
CA ASP A 232 -7.73 6.35 15.51
C ASP A 232 -6.26 6.66 15.21
N VAL A 233 -6.00 7.83 14.60
CA VAL A 233 -4.63 8.30 14.33
C VAL A 233 -3.89 8.56 15.63
N GLU A 234 -4.52 9.28 16.60
CA GLU A 234 -3.94 9.59 17.90
C GLU A 234 -3.62 8.32 18.71
N LEU A 235 -4.48 7.32 18.66
CA LEU A 235 -4.22 6.02 19.29
C LEU A 235 -2.93 5.38 18.76
N MET A 236 -2.74 5.40 17.44
CA MET A 236 -1.52 4.87 16.82
C MET A 236 -0.29 5.72 17.15
N GLU A 237 -0.39 7.05 17.09
CA GLU A 237 0.69 7.98 17.44
C GLU A 237 1.15 7.80 18.89
N ILE A 238 0.23 7.64 19.86
CA ILE A 238 0.52 7.35 21.27
C ILE A 238 1.25 6.00 21.41
N SER A 239 0.93 5.04 20.55
CA SER A 239 1.57 3.72 20.48
C SER A 239 2.86 3.71 19.64
N GLU A 240 3.39 4.88 19.28
CA GLU A 240 4.61 5.08 18.48
C GLU A 240 4.52 4.50 17.06
N VAL A 241 3.32 4.35 16.50
CA VAL A 241 3.07 3.98 15.09
C VAL A 241 2.80 5.25 14.30
N PHE A 242 3.69 5.57 13.38
CA PHE A 242 3.62 6.81 12.57
C PHE A 242 3.45 6.54 11.07
N ALA A 243 3.39 5.29 10.62
CA ALA A 243 3.12 4.99 9.22
C ALA A 243 1.74 4.33 9.05
N PHE A 244 1.00 4.78 8.04
CA PHE A 244 -0.41 4.47 7.85
C PHE A 244 -0.70 4.19 6.38
N LEU A 245 -1.48 3.15 6.08
CA LEU A 245 -2.07 2.93 4.76
C LEU A 245 -3.60 3.11 4.86
N VAL A 246 -4.11 4.17 4.21
CA VAL A 246 -5.51 4.57 4.32
C VAL A 246 -6.13 4.80 2.95
N GLY A 247 -7.29 4.20 2.72
CA GLY A 247 -8.03 4.33 1.46
C GLY A 247 -9.50 4.67 1.65
N GLU A 248 -10.25 3.87 2.43
CA GLU A 248 -11.70 3.98 2.51
C GLU A 248 -12.17 5.37 2.96
N ALA A 249 -11.57 5.93 4.01
CA ALA A 249 -11.93 7.25 4.52
C ALA A 249 -11.75 8.35 3.46
N PHE A 250 -10.64 8.28 2.72
CA PHE A 250 -10.32 9.27 1.70
C PHE A 250 -11.19 9.14 0.44
N MET A 251 -11.39 7.88 -0.04
CA MET A 251 -12.16 7.64 -1.27
C MET A 251 -13.64 8.00 -1.13
N ARG A 252 -14.19 7.96 0.08
CA ARG A 252 -15.57 8.37 0.35
C ARG A 252 -15.75 9.87 0.49
N ALA A 253 -14.71 10.63 0.72
CA ALA A 253 -14.76 12.08 0.86
C ALA A 253 -14.87 12.76 -0.50
N ASP A 254 -15.53 13.93 -0.55
CA ASP A 254 -15.65 14.74 -1.77
C ASP A 254 -14.26 15.10 -2.30
N ASN A 255 -13.36 15.54 -1.40
CA ASN A 255 -11.96 15.83 -1.72
C ASN A 255 -11.04 14.91 -0.88
N PRO A 256 -10.40 13.92 -1.52
CA PRO A 256 -9.55 12.95 -0.82
C PRO A 256 -8.34 13.57 -0.09
N GLY A 257 -7.68 14.54 -0.69
CA GLY A 257 -6.52 15.22 -0.09
C GLY A 257 -6.91 16.10 1.09
N ALA A 258 -8.06 16.78 1.01
CA ALA A 258 -8.56 17.58 2.14
C ALA A 258 -8.94 16.70 3.32
N GLU A 259 -9.46 15.50 3.08
CA GLU A 259 -9.77 14.54 4.14
C GLU A 259 -8.48 13.97 4.77
N LEU A 260 -7.47 13.68 3.96
CA LEU A 260 -6.15 13.30 4.44
C LEU A 260 -5.56 14.39 5.35
N GLU A 261 -5.55 15.65 4.88
CA GLU A 261 -5.07 16.79 5.67
C GLU A 261 -5.84 16.94 7.00
N ARG A 262 -7.17 16.80 6.95
CA ARG A 262 -8.03 16.89 8.14
C ARG A 262 -7.70 15.81 9.18
N LEU A 263 -7.43 14.58 8.75
CA LEU A 263 -7.14 13.46 9.65
C LEU A 263 -5.73 13.50 10.23
N PHE A 264 -4.75 13.84 9.42
CA PHE A 264 -3.34 13.69 9.78
C PHE A 264 -2.61 14.99 10.11
N PHE A 265 -3.08 16.13 9.55
CA PHE A 265 -2.40 17.41 9.64
C PHE A 265 -3.35 18.56 10.04
N PRO A 266 -4.14 18.42 11.13
CA PRO A 266 -5.18 19.42 11.49
C PRO A 266 -4.59 20.80 11.79
N GLU A 267 -3.31 20.89 12.17
CA GLU A 267 -2.66 22.16 12.50
C GLU A 267 -2.30 23.00 11.26
N ARG A 268 -2.22 22.40 10.06
CA ARG A 268 -1.93 23.14 8.82
C ARG A 268 -2.98 24.21 8.52
N LYS A 269 -4.25 23.98 8.82
CA LYS A 269 -5.34 24.94 8.63
C LYS A 269 -5.27 26.17 9.54
N ARG A 270 -4.64 26.07 10.73
CA ARG A 270 -4.53 27.20 11.67
C ARG A 270 -3.57 28.29 11.19
N VAL A 271 -2.58 27.94 10.38
CA VAL A 271 -1.58 28.87 9.85
C VAL A 271 -2.14 29.78 8.75
N ILE A 272 -3.15 29.28 7.99
CA ILE A 272 -3.76 30.03 6.87
C ILE A 272 -4.90 30.96 7.36
N ALA A 273 -5.40 30.75 8.56
CA ALA A 273 -6.55 31.48 9.14
C ALA A 273 -6.16 32.59 10.13
N ALA A 274 -4.89 33.00 10.20
CA ALA A 274 -4.53 34.20 10.94
C ALA A 274 -5.02 35.42 10.16
N PRO A 275 -5.98 36.25 10.69
CA PRO A 275 -6.40 37.47 9.99
C PRO A 275 -5.23 38.45 9.95
N ASP A 276 -5.05 39.07 8.80
CA ASP A 276 -4.27 40.29 8.71
C ASP A 276 -4.82 41.28 9.77
N VAL A 277 -4.00 41.56 10.75
CA VAL A 277 -4.30 42.59 11.73
C VAL A 277 -3.88 43.91 11.08
N ASP A 278 -4.88 44.67 10.59
CA ASP A 278 -4.73 46.08 10.22
C ASP A 278 -4.23 46.94 11.40
#